data_c29be92411e1e502a2ca2622be62cc5e
#
_entry.id   c29be92411e1e502a2ca2622be62cc5e
#
_cell.length_a   1.000
_cell.length_b   1.000
_cell.length_c   1.000
_cell.angle_alpha   90.00
_cell.angle_beta   90.00
_cell.angle_gamma   90.00
#
_symmetry.space_group_name_H-M   'P 1'
#
loop_
_entity.id
_entity.type
_entity.pdbx_description
1 polymer ?
#
loop_
_entity_poly.entity_id
_entity_poly.type
_entity_poly.pdbx_seq_one_letter_code
_entity_poly.pdbx_strand_id
1 'polypeptide(L)'
;AAITGSGLTATVLDAQLLGGSVRYMASQLALPQEIHKQADALSQSGKTPLLFAKNGKLLGLIAVADAIKPESPEAIRQLRGMGIRVVMLTGDNQRTADAIGKLAGVDDVVAGVLPGGKEAVVRELQKYGPVAMVGDGINDAPALTAADTGIAIGAGADVAIDAADVVLMKSTLLDVAAAIRLSRAALRNIHENLFWAFIYNIIG
;
A
#
# COMPACT_ATOMS: atom_id res chain seq x y z
N ALA A 1 15.08 21.67 -0.78
CA ALA A 1 14.06 21.19 -1.74
C ALA A 1 13.86 19.70 -1.54
N ALA A 2 12.62 19.25 -1.62
CA ALA A 2 12.26 17.83 -1.62
C ALA A 2 12.12 17.34 -3.07
N ILE A 3 12.65 16.16 -3.35
CA ILE A 3 12.51 15.47 -4.65
C ILE A 3 11.55 14.30 -4.41
N THR A 4 10.33 14.45 -4.89
CA THR A 4 9.24 13.51 -4.64
C THR A 4 9.64 12.07 -4.95
N GLY A 5 9.49 11.16 -3.97
CA GLY A 5 9.79 9.74 -4.09
C GLY A 5 11.28 9.36 -4.16
N SER A 6 12.21 10.31 -4.01
CA SER A 6 13.65 10.03 -4.17
C SER A 6 14.50 10.51 -3.01
N GLY A 7 14.37 11.76 -2.61
CA GLY A 7 15.20 12.31 -1.55
C GLY A 7 14.97 13.80 -1.30
N LEU A 8 15.86 14.37 -0.52
CA LEU A 8 15.83 15.78 -0.15
C LEU A 8 17.23 16.40 -0.25
N THR A 9 17.24 17.68 -0.58
CA THR A 9 18.45 18.53 -0.54
C THR A 9 18.19 19.74 0.35
N ALA A 10 19.15 20.12 1.16
CA ALA A 10 19.08 21.32 1.99
C ALA A 10 20.44 21.98 2.10
N THR A 11 20.46 23.31 2.25
CA THR A 11 21.66 24.05 2.64
C THR A 11 21.45 24.63 4.02
N VAL A 12 22.32 24.30 4.95
CA VAL A 12 22.27 24.75 6.35
C VAL A 12 23.65 25.21 6.76
N LEU A 13 23.79 26.48 7.18
CA LEU A 13 25.06 27.06 7.58
C LEU A 13 26.16 26.80 6.55
N ASP A 14 25.90 27.12 5.27
CA ASP A 14 26.79 26.94 4.12
C ASP A 14 27.14 25.45 3.82
N ALA A 15 26.60 24.49 4.53
CA ALA A 15 26.77 23.09 4.26
C ALA A 15 25.63 22.53 3.39
N GLN A 16 26.00 21.86 2.31
CA GLN A 16 25.08 21.14 1.45
C GLN A 16 24.74 19.78 2.07
N LEU A 17 23.46 19.54 2.37
CA LEU A 17 22.97 18.28 2.91
C LEU A 17 22.17 17.55 1.84
N LEU A 18 22.42 16.25 1.70
CA LEU A 18 21.68 15.32 0.84
C LEU A 18 21.16 14.18 1.70
N GLY A 19 19.95 13.75 1.43
CA GLY A 19 19.38 12.55 2.06
C GLY A 19 18.36 11.89 1.14
N GLY A 20 18.30 10.56 1.13
CA GLY A 20 17.34 9.86 0.31
C GLY A 20 17.60 8.38 0.12
N SER A 21 16.87 7.79 -0.83
CA SER A 21 16.99 6.38 -1.18
C SER A 21 18.40 6.04 -1.69
N VAL A 22 18.79 4.77 -1.53
CA VAL A 22 20.09 4.27 -2.04
C VAL A 22 20.27 4.58 -3.52
N ARG A 23 19.21 4.40 -4.32
CA ARG A 23 19.20 4.69 -5.76
C ARG A 23 19.47 6.17 -6.06
N TYR A 24 18.80 7.06 -5.35
CA TYR A 24 19.01 8.50 -5.49
C TYR A 24 20.42 8.90 -5.08
N MET A 25 20.89 8.44 -3.92
CA MET A 25 22.23 8.78 -3.43
C MET A 25 23.34 8.23 -4.33
N ALA A 26 23.15 7.03 -4.91
CA ALA A 26 24.09 6.45 -5.87
C ALA A 26 24.19 7.27 -7.19
N SER A 27 23.15 8.01 -7.56
CA SER A 27 23.20 8.95 -8.71
C SER A 27 23.92 10.26 -8.39
N GLN A 28 24.07 10.60 -7.09
CA GLN A 28 24.70 11.84 -6.64
C GLN A 28 26.13 11.65 -6.13
N LEU A 29 26.46 10.48 -5.64
CA LEU A 29 27.73 10.17 -4.97
C LEU A 29 28.20 8.76 -5.34
N ALA A 30 29.52 8.58 -5.45
CA ALA A 30 30.13 7.25 -5.50
C ALA A 30 29.99 6.58 -4.12
N LEU A 31 29.10 5.58 -4.01
CA LEU A 31 28.88 4.85 -2.77
C LEU A 31 29.85 3.66 -2.66
N PRO A 32 30.51 3.47 -1.50
CA PRO A 32 31.31 2.28 -1.24
C PRO A 32 30.49 0.98 -1.37
N GLN A 33 31.12 -0.09 -1.87
CA GLN A 33 30.46 -1.40 -2.02
C GLN A 33 29.90 -1.94 -0.69
N GLU A 34 30.57 -1.63 0.41
CA GLU A 34 30.13 -2.02 1.75
C GLU A 34 28.79 -1.40 2.13
N ILE A 35 28.55 -0.15 1.74
CA ILE A 35 27.26 0.54 1.97
C ILE A 35 26.15 -0.13 1.15
N HIS A 36 26.42 -0.55 -0.08
CA HIS A 36 25.44 -1.30 -0.87
C HIS A 36 25.08 -2.62 -0.19
N LYS A 37 26.08 -3.39 0.30
CA LYS A 37 25.83 -4.63 1.03
C LYS A 37 25.01 -4.43 2.31
N GLN A 38 25.33 -3.39 3.10
CA GLN A 38 24.59 -3.06 4.31
C GLN A 38 23.15 -2.66 4.00
N ALA A 39 22.93 -1.82 2.98
CA ALA A 39 21.62 -1.42 2.53
C ALA A 39 20.80 -2.61 2.03
N ASP A 40 21.42 -3.52 1.28
CA ASP A 40 20.81 -4.75 0.79
C ASP A 40 20.37 -5.67 1.94
N ALA A 41 21.23 -5.87 2.95
CA ALA A 41 20.93 -6.68 4.12
C ALA A 41 19.76 -6.09 4.93
N LEU A 42 19.71 -4.76 5.08
CA LEU A 42 18.60 -4.09 5.74
C LEU A 42 17.29 -4.23 4.95
N SER A 43 17.34 -4.07 3.63
CA SER A 43 16.17 -4.27 2.77
C SER A 43 15.64 -5.70 2.84
N GLN A 44 16.52 -6.71 2.88
CA GLN A 44 16.13 -8.12 3.05
C GLN A 44 15.44 -8.38 4.41
N SER A 45 15.71 -7.55 5.43
CA SER A 45 15.02 -7.60 6.72
C SER A 45 13.75 -6.75 6.78
N GLY A 46 13.23 -6.29 5.63
CA GLY A 46 12.01 -5.48 5.55
C GLY A 46 12.18 -4.02 5.97
N LYS A 47 13.42 -3.50 5.96
CA LYS A 47 13.72 -2.11 6.33
C LYS A 47 14.04 -1.29 5.10
N THR A 48 13.64 -0.03 5.08
CA THR A 48 13.98 0.93 4.01
C THR A 48 15.24 1.70 4.38
N PRO A 49 16.38 1.44 3.73
CA PRO A 49 17.62 2.16 4.00
C PRO A 49 17.59 3.55 3.36
N LEU A 50 17.91 4.56 4.15
CA LEU A 50 18.08 5.95 3.74
C LEU A 50 19.53 6.38 4.01
N LEU A 51 20.17 7.02 3.03
CA LEU A 51 21.53 7.51 3.12
C LEU A 51 21.53 9.02 3.30
N PHE A 52 22.52 9.51 4.05
CA PHE A 52 22.72 10.92 4.32
C PHE A 52 24.14 11.34 4.02
N ALA A 53 24.31 12.51 3.39
CA ALA A 53 25.60 13.07 3.04
C ALA A 53 25.66 14.57 3.34
N LYS A 54 26.87 15.08 3.62
CA LYS A 54 27.17 16.49 3.82
C LYS A 54 28.37 16.87 2.93
N ASN A 55 28.23 17.93 2.15
CA ASN A 55 29.26 18.44 1.25
C ASN A 55 29.89 17.33 0.37
N GLY A 56 29.09 16.48 -0.21
CA GLY A 56 29.53 15.36 -1.03
C GLY A 56 30.16 14.17 -0.29
N LYS A 57 30.24 14.21 1.05
CA LYS A 57 30.75 13.11 1.87
C LYS A 57 29.61 12.35 2.56
N LEU A 58 29.57 11.04 2.39
CA LEU A 58 28.60 10.19 3.08
C LEU A 58 28.78 10.28 4.60
N LEU A 59 27.69 10.55 5.33
CA LEU A 59 27.67 10.59 6.79
C LEU A 59 27.29 9.24 7.37
N GLY A 60 26.33 8.55 6.75
CA GLY A 60 25.84 7.27 7.24
C GLY A 60 24.53 6.82 6.61
N LEU A 61 24.04 5.73 7.14
CA LEU A 61 22.82 5.06 6.74
C LEU A 61 21.89 4.95 7.94
N ILE A 62 20.60 5.28 7.72
CA ILE A 62 19.51 5.05 8.69
C ILE A 62 18.52 4.09 8.05
N ALA A 63 18.11 3.04 8.77
CA ALA A 63 17.09 2.13 8.32
C ALA A 63 15.76 2.49 8.98
N VAL A 64 14.75 2.77 8.17
CA VAL A 64 13.38 2.96 8.61
C VAL A 64 12.63 1.65 8.40
N ALA A 65 11.87 1.21 9.38
CA ALA A 65 11.01 0.04 9.27
C ALA A 65 9.59 0.45 9.62
N ASP A 66 8.68 0.28 8.67
CA ASP A 66 7.26 0.27 8.98
C ASP A 66 6.92 -1.10 9.54
N ALA A 67 6.49 -1.14 10.79
CA ALA A 67 6.01 -2.38 11.38
C ALA A 67 4.67 -2.75 10.75
N ILE A 68 4.58 -3.97 10.24
CA ILE A 68 3.28 -4.53 9.84
C ILE A 68 2.38 -4.54 11.07
N LYS A 69 1.16 -4.02 10.93
CA LYS A 69 0.18 -4.10 12.02
C LYS A 69 -0.06 -5.57 12.37
N PRO A 70 -0.05 -5.95 13.65
CA PRO A 70 -0.12 -7.35 14.07
C PRO A 70 -1.33 -8.12 13.51
N GLU A 71 -2.43 -7.40 13.25
CA GLU A 71 -3.66 -7.94 12.70
C GLU A 71 -3.66 -8.11 11.17
N SER A 72 -2.70 -7.52 10.45
CA SER A 72 -2.69 -7.55 8.98
C SER A 72 -2.59 -8.96 8.38
N PRO A 73 -1.72 -9.87 8.87
CA PRO A 73 -1.67 -11.24 8.35
C PRO A 73 -2.99 -11.99 8.53
N GLU A 74 -3.69 -11.79 9.64
CA GLU A 74 -4.98 -12.39 9.89
C GLU A 74 -6.06 -11.85 8.94
N ALA A 75 -6.09 -10.54 8.71
CA ALA A 75 -7.00 -9.92 7.76
C ALA A 75 -6.78 -10.46 6.34
N ILE A 76 -5.53 -10.56 5.89
CA ILE A 76 -5.17 -11.10 4.58
C ILE A 76 -5.59 -12.57 4.47
N ARG A 77 -5.37 -13.37 5.50
CA ARG A 77 -5.82 -14.76 5.54
C ARG A 77 -7.34 -14.88 5.39
N GLN A 78 -8.11 -13.99 6.04
CA GLN A 78 -9.57 -13.95 5.91
C GLN A 78 -10.02 -13.57 4.50
N LEU A 79 -9.39 -12.57 3.88
CA LEU A 79 -9.67 -12.17 2.49
C LEU A 79 -9.40 -13.31 1.51
N ARG A 80 -8.25 -13.97 1.63
CA ARG A 80 -7.89 -15.15 0.82
C ARG A 80 -8.86 -16.31 1.03
N GLY A 81 -9.31 -16.53 2.27
CA GLY A 81 -10.34 -17.52 2.59
C GLY A 81 -11.71 -17.23 1.95
N MET A 82 -11.97 -16.00 1.54
CA MET A 82 -13.14 -15.59 0.77
C MET A 82 -12.94 -15.70 -0.76
N GLY A 83 -11.81 -16.24 -1.22
CA GLY A 83 -11.44 -16.36 -2.63
C GLY A 83 -10.93 -15.04 -3.25
N ILE A 84 -10.50 -14.08 -2.44
CA ILE A 84 -9.98 -12.80 -2.90
C ILE A 84 -8.46 -12.88 -2.98
N ARG A 85 -7.89 -12.57 -4.15
CA ARG A 85 -6.46 -12.39 -4.34
C ARG A 85 -6.03 -11.05 -3.75
N VAL A 86 -5.01 -11.05 -2.92
CA VAL A 86 -4.52 -9.85 -2.22
C VAL A 86 -3.19 -9.41 -2.81
N VAL A 87 -3.16 -8.20 -3.35
CA VAL A 87 -1.98 -7.58 -3.97
C VAL A 87 -1.55 -6.38 -3.14
N MET A 88 -0.28 -6.33 -2.73
CA MET A 88 0.29 -5.20 -2.02
C MET A 88 0.94 -4.23 -3.03
N LEU A 89 0.50 -2.95 -2.99
CA LEU A 89 1.09 -1.85 -3.76
C LEU A 89 1.91 -0.95 -2.82
N THR A 90 3.18 -0.75 -3.13
CA THR A 90 4.05 0.09 -2.30
C THR A 90 5.05 0.89 -3.14
N GLY A 91 5.45 2.06 -2.63
CA GLY A 91 6.56 2.86 -3.17
C GLY A 91 7.94 2.36 -2.76
N ASP A 92 8.03 1.39 -1.85
CA ASP A 92 9.29 0.82 -1.39
C ASP A 92 10.04 0.08 -2.51
N ASN A 93 11.33 -0.15 -2.28
CA ASN A 93 12.12 -0.99 -3.17
C ASN A 93 11.63 -2.45 -3.13
N GLN A 94 11.84 -3.19 -4.23
CA GLN A 94 11.35 -4.55 -4.41
C GLN A 94 11.75 -5.48 -3.25
N ARG A 95 12.99 -5.41 -2.75
CA ARG A 95 13.48 -6.30 -1.69
C ARG A 95 12.75 -6.09 -0.36
N THR A 96 12.56 -4.83 0.03
CA THR A 96 11.78 -4.47 1.24
C THR A 96 10.32 -4.91 1.09
N ALA A 97 9.74 -4.62 -0.07
CA ALA A 97 8.36 -4.97 -0.38
C ALA A 97 8.12 -6.48 -0.35
N ASP A 98 9.01 -7.28 -0.94
CA ASP A 98 8.92 -8.74 -0.93
C ASP A 98 9.00 -9.31 0.49
N ALA A 99 9.91 -8.76 1.32
CA ALA A 99 10.03 -9.18 2.73
C ALA A 99 8.75 -8.87 3.51
N ILE A 100 8.18 -7.67 3.35
CA ILE A 100 6.94 -7.25 4.00
C ILE A 100 5.75 -8.08 3.47
N GLY A 101 5.65 -8.27 2.16
CA GLY A 101 4.59 -9.05 1.52
C GLY A 101 4.56 -10.50 2.00
N LYS A 102 5.75 -11.11 2.14
CA LYS A 102 5.89 -12.47 2.71
C LYS A 102 5.43 -12.54 4.16
N LEU A 103 5.81 -11.56 4.98
CA LEU A 103 5.39 -11.50 6.39
C LEU A 103 3.88 -11.25 6.52
N ALA A 104 3.31 -10.42 5.65
CA ALA A 104 1.89 -10.14 5.61
C ALA A 104 1.05 -11.28 5.02
N GLY A 105 1.65 -12.12 4.16
CA GLY A 105 0.99 -13.26 3.53
C GLY A 105 0.15 -12.88 2.31
N VAL A 106 0.49 -11.79 1.61
CA VAL A 106 -0.17 -11.39 0.36
C VAL A 106 0.17 -12.36 -0.79
N ASP A 107 -0.64 -12.36 -1.84
CA ASP A 107 -0.42 -13.23 -3.00
C ASP A 107 0.60 -12.63 -3.96
N ASP A 108 0.63 -11.29 -4.10
CA ASP A 108 1.54 -10.59 -5.00
C ASP A 108 1.99 -9.25 -4.40
N VAL A 109 3.12 -8.75 -4.92
CA VAL A 109 3.71 -7.48 -4.52
C VAL A 109 4.06 -6.67 -5.76
N VAL A 110 3.57 -5.43 -5.83
CA VAL A 110 3.96 -4.44 -6.84
C VAL A 110 4.70 -3.30 -6.13
N ALA A 111 6.00 -3.29 -6.27
CA ALA A 111 6.92 -2.39 -5.59
C ALA A 111 7.38 -1.23 -6.46
N GLY A 112 7.94 -0.18 -5.85
CA GLY A 112 8.49 0.98 -6.56
C GLY A 112 7.43 1.83 -7.27
N VAL A 113 6.18 1.73 -6.86
CA VAL A 113 5.06 2.47 -7.46
C VAL A 113 5.06 3.89 -6.92
N LEU A 114 5.31 4.86 -7.79
CA LEU A 114 5.18 6.27 -7.44
C LEU A 114 3.72 6.62 -7.12
N PRO A 115 3.45 7.66 -6.31
CA PRO A 115 2.09 8.03 -5.93
C PRO A 115 1.12 8.13 -7.12
N GLY A 116 1.51 8.77 -8.21
CA GLY A 116 0.70 8.86 -9.44
C GLY A 116 0.63 7.57 -10.28
N GLY A 117 1.40 6.54 -9.95
CA GLY A 117 1.43 5.26 -10.68
C GLY A 117 0.48 4.20 -10.13
N LYS A 118 -0.07 4.37 -8.94
CA LYS A 118 -0.97 3.39 -8.32
C LYS A 118 -2.26 3.19 -9.11
N GLU A 119 -2.80 4.27 -9.68
CA GLU A 119 -3.97 4.20 -10.57
C GLU A 119 -3.72 3.29 -11.78
N ALA A 120 -2.57 3.42 -12.44
CA ALA A 120 -2.23 2.60 -13.59
C ALA A 120 -2.14 1.11 -13.24
N VAL A 121 -1.62 0.78 -12.06
CA VAL A 121 -1.57 -0.61 -11.57
C VAL A 121 -2.98 -1.14 -11.31
N VAL A 122 -3.87 -0.35 -10.71
CA VAL A 122 -5.27 -0.73 -10.50
C VAL A 122 -5.95 -1.05 -11.83
N ARG A 123 -5.81 -0.16 -12.84
CA ARG A 123 -6.37 -0.38 -14.18
C ARG A 123 -5.80 -1.64 -14.88
N GLU A 124 -4.54 -1.95 -14.64
CA GLU A 124 -3.93 -3.18 -15.16
C GLU A 124 -4.54 -4.42 -14.50
N LEU A 125 -4.71 -4.39 -13.18
CA LEU A 125 -5.33 -5.49 -12.44
C LEU A 125 -6.79 -5.72 -12.81
N GLN A 126 -7.55 -4.67 -13.15
CA GLN A 126 -8.94 -4.75 -13.61
C GLN A 126 -9.13 -5.59 -14.87
N LYS A 127 -8.08 -5.78 -15.68
CA LYS A 127 -8.13 -6.69 -16.84
C LYS A 127 -8.33 -8.16 -16.46
N TYR A 128 -8.03 -8.51 -15.21
CA TYR A 128 -8.12 -9.88 -14.70
C TYR A 128 -9.37 -10.12 -13.84
N GLY A 129 -10.11 -9.07 -13.49
CA GLY A 129 -11.34 -9.13 -12.72
C GLY A 129 -11.58 -7.85 -11.91
N PRO A 130 -12.71 -7.76 -11.19
CA PRO A 130 -13.03 -6.61 -10.36
C PRO A 130 -11.98 -6.38 -9.27
N VAL A 131 -11.59 -5.12 -9.08
CA VAL A 131 -10.56 -4.69 -8.13
C VAL A 131 -11.16 -3.80 -7.04
N ALA A 132 -10.94 -4.17 -5.78
CA ALA A 132 -11.14 -3.28 -4.64
C ALA A 132 -9.79 -2.67 -4.25
N MET A 133 -9.69 -1.34 -4.26
CA MET A 133 -8.51 -0.62 -3.76
C MET A 133 -8.75 -0.23 -2.30
N VAL A 134 -7.78 -0.54 -1.45
CA VAL A 134 -7.79 -0.13 -0.03
C VAL A 134 -6.64 0.85 0.20
N GLY A 135 -6.94 2.02 0.73
CA GLY A 135 -5.95 3.06 1.01
C GLY A 135 -6.32 3.91 2.23
N ASP A 136 -5.35 4.62 2.79
CA ASP A 136 -5.52 5.45 3.99
C ASP A 136 -5.15 6.93 3.78
N GLY A 137 -4.66 7.29 2.61
CA GLY A 137 -4.04 8.59 2.36
C GLY A 137 -4.50 9.33 1.11
N ILE A 138 -4.17 10.63 1.11
CA ILE A 138 -4.41 11.55 -0.02
C ILE A 138 -3.75 11.02 -1.31
N ASN A 139 -2.60 10.35 -1.18
CA ASN A 139 -1.85 9.82 -2.30
C ASN A 139 -2.53 8.63 -2.99
N ASP A 140 -3.51 8.01 -2.33
CA ASP A 140 -4.25 6.86 -2.85
C ASP A 140 -5.56 7.26 -3.53
N ALA A 141 -6.01 8.51 -3.38
CA ALA A 141 -7.29 8.99 -3.93
C ALA A 141 -7.48 8.69 -5.43
N PRO A 142 -6.50 8.90 -6.33
CA PRO A 142 -6.66 8.54 -7.74
C PRO A 142 -6.85 7.03 -7.96
N ALA A 143 -6.17 6.19 -7.16
CA ALA A 143 -6.28 4.75 -7.24
C ALA A 143 -7.60 4.23 -6.64
N LEU A 144 -8.08 4.84 -5.54
CA LEU A 144 -9.39 4.57 -4.94
C LEU A 144 -10.51 4.84 -5.95
N THR A 145 -10.48 6.00 -6.61
CA THR A 145 -11.48 6.38 -7.63
C THR A 145 -11.41 5.49 -8.89
N ALA A 146 -10.24 5.01 -9.26
CA ALA A 146 -10.06 4.18 -10.45
C ALA A 146 -10.50 2.73 -10.26
N ALA A 147 -10.57 2.23 -9.03
CA ALA A 147 -10.97 0.87 -8.71
C ALA A 147 -12.47 0.65 -8.93
N ASP A 148 -12.89 -0.63 -9.05
CA ASP A 148 -14.32 -0.98 -9.08
C ASP A 148 -14.99 -0.75 -7.71
N THR A 149 -14.19 -0.74 -6.65
CA THR A 149 -14.61 -0.33 -5.31
C THR A 149 -13.42 0.29 -4.58
N GLY A 150 -13.53 1.56 -4.24
CA GLY A 150 -12.58 2.27 -3.38
C GLY A 150 -12.96 2.12 -1.91
N ILE A 151 -12.02 1.69 -1.07
CA ILE A 151 -12.21 1.53 0.38
C ILE A 151 -11.18 2.38 1.12
N ALA A 152 -11.62 3.45 1.77
CA ALA A 152 -10.76 4.24 2.65
C ALA A 152 -10.75 3.64 4.07
N ILE A 153 -9.57 3.51 4.67
CA ILE A 153 -9.39 3.04 6.05
C ILE A 153 -8.75 4.13 6.92
N GLY A 154 -9.32 4.33 8.11
CA GLY A 154 -8.84 5.38 9.01
C GLY A 154 -9.40 6.74 8.65
N ALA A 155 -9.95 7.46 9.60
CA ALA A 155 -10.62 8.75 9.43
C ALA A 155 -9.65 9.94 9.15
N GLY A 156 -8.57 9.71 8.38
CA GLY A 156 -7.41 10.60 8.39
C GLY A 156 -7.34 11.69 7.32
N ALA A 157 -8.09 11.61 6.22
CA ALA A 157 -8.00 12.64 5.19
C ALA A 157 -9.34 12.79 4.46
N ASP A 158 -9.91 13.98 4.48
CA ASP A 158 -11.16 14.31 3.79
C ASP A 158 -11.13 13.91 2.32
N VAL A 159 -9.98 14.09 1.65
CA VAL A 159 -9.80 13.74 0.22
C VAL A 159 -9.90 12.23 -0.06
N ALA A 160 -9.43 11.38 0.87
CA ALA A 160 -9.56 9.93 0.71
C ALA A 160 -11.02 9.48 0.96
N ILE A 161 -11.73 10.18 1.83
CA ILE A 161 -13.15 9.96 2.10
C ILE A 161 -13.99 10.30 0.86
N ASP A 162 -13.71 11.42 0.20
CA ASP A 162 -14.41 11.84 -1.01
C ASP A 162 -14.13 10.96 -2.23
N ALA A 163 -12.99 10.25 -2.23
CA ALA A 163 -12.56 9.39 -3.33
C ALA A 163 -13.00 7.92 -3.20
N ALA A 164 -13.56 7.52 -2.05
CA ALA A 164 -13.87 6.14 -1.73
C ALA A 164 -15.39 5.86 -1.73
N ASP A 165 -15.77 4.66 -2.20
CA ASP A 165 -17.17 4.19 -2.11
C ASP A 165 -17.53 3.73 -0.70
N VAL A 166 -16.53 3.26 0.06
CA VAL A 166 -16.69 2.77 1.43
C VAL A 166 -15.64 3.41 2.33
N VAL A 167 -16.09 3.94 3.46
CA VAL A 167 -15.19 4.52 4.48
C VAL A 167 -15.26 3.70 5.75
N LEU A 168 -14.13 3.17 6.18
CA LEU A 168 -13.97 2.41 7.42
C LEU A 168 -13.27 3.30 8.46
N MET A 169 -13.96 3.56 9.56
CA MET A 169 -13.50 4.52 10.57
C MET A 169 -12.22 4.09 11.29
N LYS A 170 -11.97 2.80 11.38
CA LYS A 170 -10.74 2.26 11.99
C LYS A 170 -9.71 1.99 10.92
N SER A 171 -8.44 2.25 11.28
CA SER A 171 -7.29 1.96 10.41
C SER A 171 -6.85 0.49 10.55
N THR A 172 -7.77 -0.45 10.25
CA THR A 172 -7.47 -1.90 10.30
C THR A 172 -8.02 -2.64 9.09
N LEU A 173 -7.21 -3.53 8.52
CA LEU A 173 -7.62 -4.40 7.41
C LEU A 173 -8.65 -5.46 7.83
N LEU A 174 -8.79 -5.76 9.11
CA LEU A 174 -9.85 -6.65 9.59
C LEU A 174 -11.25 -6.10 9.30
N ASP A 175 -11.42 -4.79 9.37
CA ASP A 175 -12.70 -4.16 9.06
C ASP A 175 -13.03 -4.25 7.56
N VAL A 176 -12.02 -4.28 6.68
CA VAL A 176 -12.22 -4.56 5.24
C VAL A 176 -12.79 -5.96 5.05
N ALA A 177 -12.19 -6.97 5.68
CA ALA A 177 -12.69 -8.34 5.62
C ALA A 177 -14.12 -8.46 6.21
N ALA A 178 -14.41 -7.72 7.28
CA ALA A 178 -15.75 -7.67 7.89
C ALA A 178 -16.77 -7.01 6.97
N ALA A 179 -16.43 -5.87 6.34
CA ALA A 179 -17.30 -5.16 5.41
C ALA A 179 -17.68 -6.03 4.20
N ILE A 180 -16.72 -6.75 3.62
CA ILE A 180 -16.98 -7.67 2.50
C ILE A 180 -17.90 -8.82 2.93
N ARG A 181 -17.69 -9.40 4.13
CA ARG A 181 -18.60 -10.44 4.66
C ARG A 181 -20.01 -9.91 4.85
N LEU A 182 -20.12 -8.71 5.43
CA LEU A 182 -21.42 -8.06 5.65
C LEU A 182 -22.16 -7.81 4.33
N SER A 183 -21.47 -7.26 3.33
CA SER A 183 -22.03 -7.03 1.99
C SER A 183 -22.54 -8.33 1.35
N ARG A 184 -21.73 -9.40 1.39
CA ARG A 184 -22.14 -10.72 0.86
C ARG A 184 -23.34 -11.31 1.60
N ALA A 185 -23.42 -11.14 2.94
CA ALA A 185 -24.55 -11.60 3.74
C ALA A 185 -25.83 -10.80 3.43
N ALA A 186 -25.71 -9.48 3.27
CA ALA A 186 -26.83 -8.61 2.89
C ALA A 186 -27.38 -8.98 1.51
N LEU A 187 -26.51 -9.18 0.51
CA LEU A 187 -26.91 -9.62 -0.83
C LEU A 187 -27.62 -10.98 -0.81
N ARG A 188 -27.12 -11.93 -0.04
CA ARG A 188 -27.77 -13.24 0.12
C ARG A 188 -29.18 -13.07 0.69
N ASN A 189 -29.33 -12.28 1.74
CA ASN A 189 -30.64 -12.02 2.35
C ASN A 189 -31.61 -11.35 1.37
N ILE A 190 -31.12 -10.39 0.56
CA ILE A 190 -31.94 -9.76 -0.50
C ILE A 190 -32.40 -10.80 -1.51
N HIS A 191 -31.52 -11.67 -2.00
CA HIS A 191 -31.88 -12.73 -2.96
C HIS A 191 -32.88 -13.73 -2.37
N GLU A 192 -32.69 -14.13 -1.12
CA GLU A 192 -33.66 -15.02 -0.42
C GLU A 192 -35.00 -14.37 -0.29
N ASN A 193 -35.08 -13.10 0.10
CA ASN A 193 -36.35 -12.37 0.22
C ASN A 193 -37.06 -12.21 -1.13
N LEU A 194 -36.33 -11.89 -2.19
CA LEU A 194 -36.87 -11.81 -3.55
C LEU A 194 -37.37 -13.16 -4.02
N PHE A 195 -36.66 -14.25 -3.77
CA PHE A 195 -37.06 -15.60 -4.13
C PHE A 195 -38.42 -15.97 -3.47
N TRP A 196 -38.55 -15.72 -2.18
CA TRP A 196 -39.82 -15.99 -1.46
C TRP A 196 -40.95 -15.08 -1.94
N ALA A 197 -40.68 -13.81 -2.23
CA ALA A 197 -41.70 -12.91 -2.77
C ALA A 197 -42.22 -13.38 -4.14
N PHE A 198 -41.33 -13.86 -5.02
CA PHE A 198 -41.73 -14.41 -6.32
C PHE A 198 -42.53 -15.72 -6.17
N ILE A 199 -42.06 -16.64 -5.33
CA ILE A 199 -42.78 -17.91 -5.10
C ILE A 199 -44.19 -17.65 -4.54
N TYR A 200 -44.34 -16.75 -3.57
CA TYR A 200 -45.62 -16.38 -3.05
C TYR A 200 -46.59 -15.87 -4.12
N ASN A 201 -46.13 -15.05 -5.03
CA ASN A 201 -46.93 -14.53 -6.15
C ASN A 201 -47.27 -15.57 -7.24
N ILE A 202 -46.53 -16.68 -7.32
CA ILE A 202 -46.81 -17.75 -8.28
C ILE A 202 -47.82 -18.79 -7.73
N ILE A 203 -47.79 -19.02 -6.43
CA ILE A 203 -48.59 -20.06 -5.77
C ILE A 203 -49.92 -19.51 -5.24
N GLY A 204 -50.01 -18.22 -4.88
CA GLY A 204 -51.18 -17.53 -4.39
C GLY A 204 -51.98 -16.92 -5.50
#